data_21c290a22910b2d49934926ebb4d62bb
#
_entry.id   21c290a22910b2d49934926ebb4d62bb
#
_cell.length_a   1.000
_cell.length_b   1.000
_cell.length_c   1.000
_cell.angle_alpha   90.00
_cell.angle_beta   90.00
_cell.angle_gamma   90.00
#
_symmetry.space_group_name_H-M   'P 1'
#
loop_
_entity.id
_entity.type
_entity.pdbx_description
1 polymer ?
#
loop_
_entity_poly.entity_id
_entity_poly.type
_entity_poly.pdbx_seq_one_letter_code
_entity_poly.pdbx_strand_id
1 'polypeptide(L)'
;MRVRPGARSVRMCLGLAVTALSAAGCAPAPDRASHTVEDYKQDAQLRREELARCTADPGSLKSSADCVNVREAERSVGVGSLRDLTPLRLPESKK
;
A
#
# COMPACT_ATOMS: atom_id res chain seq x y z
N MET A 1 -38.13 34.57 -64.62
CA MET A 1 -37.42 33.52 -63.83
C MET A 1 -37.00 34.08 -62.51
N ARG A 2 -37.62 33.67 -61.47
CA ARG A 2 -37.30 34.15 -60.14
C ARG A 2 -36.52 33.09 -59.40
N VAL A 3 -35.23 33.31 -59.22
CA VAL A 3 -34.45 32.47 -58.36
C VAL A 3 -34.79 32.77 -56.93
N ARG A 4 -35.37 31.83 -56.23
CA ARG A 4 -35.60 31.94 -54.81
C ARG A 4 -34.29 31.61 -54.10
N PRO A 5 -33.73 32.48 -53.27
CA PRO A 5 -32.65 32.09 -52.42
C PRO A 5 -33.19 31.11 -51.37
N GLY A 6 -32.76 29.87 -51.49
CA GLY A 6 -33.03 28.90 -50.47
C GLY A 6 -32.42 29.32 -49.15
N ALA A 7 -33.26 29.58 -48.18
CA ALA A 7 -32.79 29.77 -46.81
C ALA A 7 -32.07 28.53 -46.36
N ARG A 8 -30.77 28.58 -46.40
CA ARG A 8 -29.94 27.60 -45.71
C ARG A 8 -30.06 27.85 -44.24
N SER A 9 -30.94 27.14 -43.63
CA SER A 9 -30.92 27.00 -42.18
C SER A 9 -29.59 26.42 -41.78
N VAL A 10 -28.68 27.26 -41.44
CA VAL A 10 -27.49 26.89 -40.69
C VAL A 10 -27.98 26.49 -39.33
N ARG A 11 -28.29 25.24 -39.17
CA ARG A 11 -28.43 24.64 -37.86
C ARG A 11 -27.05 24.58 -37.26
N MET A 12 -26.78 25.63 -36.56
CA MET A 12 -25.64 25.72 -35.68
C MET A 12 -25.86 24.70 -34.58
N CYS A 13 -25.38 23.48 -34.80
CA CYS A 13 -25.25 22.51 -33.74
C CYS A 13 -24.22 23.05 -32.77
N LEU A 14 -24.70 23.78 -31.77
CA LEU A 14 -23.92 24.05 -30.58
C LEU A 14 -23.75 22.68 -29.89
N GLY A 15 -22.76 21.96 -30.36
CA GLY A 15 -22.23 20.83 -29.60
C GLY A 15 -21.65 21.38 -28.32
N LEU A 16 -22.43 21.33 -27.25
CA LEU A 16 -21.87 21.38 -25.92
C LEU A 16 -20.98 20.15 -25.79
N ALA A 17 -19.74 20.31 -26.13
CA ALA A 17 -18.70 19.39 -25.68
C ALA A 17 -18.59 19.59 -24.16
N VAL A 18 -19.40 18.86 -23.41
CA VAL A 18 -19.17 18.65 -22.02
C VAL A 18 -17.92 17.78 -21.94
N THR A 19 -16.77 18.42 -21.98
CA THR A 19 -15.55 17.78 -21.54
C THR A 19 -15.73 17.54 -20.05
N ALA A 20 -16.27 16.38 -19.72
CA ALA A 20 -16.13 15.83 -18.39
C ALA A 20 -14.62 15.69 -18.15
N LEU A 21 -14.02 16.68 -17.51
CA LEU A 21 -12.74 16.53 -16.86
C LEU A 21 -12.98 15.48 -15.77
N SER A 22 -12.87 14.25 -16.16
CA SER A 22 -12.64 13.18 -15.22
C SER A 22 -11.25 13.45 -14.66
N ALA A 23 -11.18 14.27 -13.64
CA ALA A 23 -10.04 14.27 -12.75
C ALA A 23 -10.07 12.88 -12.08
N ALA A 24 -9.62 11.89 -12.83
CA ALA A 24 -9.19 10.65 -12.23
C ALA A 24 -8.01 11.06 -11.37
N GLY A 25 -8.30 11.31 -10.10
CA GLY A 25 -7.26 11.54 -9.12
C GLY A 25 -6.36 10.33 -9.19
N CYS A 26 -5.19 10.48 -9.79
CA CYS A 26 -4.09 9.52 -9.67
C CYS A 26 -3.50 9.68 -8.27
N ALA A 27 -4.31 9.47 -7.24
CA ALA A 27 -3.77 9.04 -5.98
C ALA A 27 -3.32 7.60 -6.24
N PRO A 28 -2.02 7.25 -6.10
CA PRO A 28 -1.63 5.87 -6.12
C PRO A 28 -2.50 5.16 -5.10
N ALA A 29 -3.23 4.13 -5.53
CA ALA A 29 -3.98 3.29 -4.61
C ALA A 29 -3.00 2.88 -3.51
N PRO A 30 -3.36 3.03 -2.21
CA PRO A 30 -2.48 2.59 -1.14
C PRO A 30 -2.08 1.15 -1.45
N ASP A 31 -0.78 0.89 -1.45
CA ASP A 31 -0.22 -0.40 -1.78
C ASP A 31 -0.88 -1.42 -0.84
N ARG A 32 -1.75 -2.25 -1.40
CA ARG A 32 -2.48 -3.22 -0.60
C ARG A 32 -1.54 -4.36 -0.27
N ALA A 33 -1.33 -4.61 1.01
CA ALA A 33 -0.54 -5.74 1.46
C ALA A 33 -1.12 -7.06 0.91
N SER A 34 -0.23 -7.93 0.44
CA SER A 34 -0.58 -9.29 0.03
C SER A 34 -0.85 -10.18 1.25
N HIS A 35 -0.20 -9.88 2.36
CA HIS A 35 -0.29 -10.62 3.62
C HIS A 35 -0.48 -9.67 4.80
N THR A 36 -1.22 -10.14 5.79
CA THR A 36 -1.43 -9.39 7.03
C THR A 36 -0.29 -9.61 8.02
N VAL A 37 -0.24 -8.80 9.06
CA VAL A 37 0.68 -9.01 10.18
C VAL A 37 0.51 -10.40 10.79
N GLU A 38 -0.73 -10.85 10.90
CA GLU A 38 -1.04 -12.16 11.50
C GLU A 38 -0.55 -13.31 10.63
N ASP A 39 -0.68 -13.22 9.30
CA ASP A 39 -0.14 -14.21 8.37
C ASP A 39 1.38 -14.36 8.56
N TYR A 40 2.09 -13.25 8.65
CA TYR A 40 3.53 -13.25 8.90
C TYR A 40 3.93 -13.76 10.29
N LYS A 41 3.08 -13.61 11.30
CA LYS A 41 3.32 -14.15 12.63
C LYS A 41 3.20 -15.67 12.65
N GLN A 42 2.24 -16.21 11.91
CA GLN A 42 1.95 -17.64 11.89
C GLN A 42 2.93 -18.41 11.00
N ASP A 43 3.43 -17.80 9.94
CA ASP A 43 4.35 -18.43 9.00
C ASP A 43 5.75 -17.82 9.09
N ALA A 44 6.64 -18.52 9.79
CA ALA A 44 8.03 -18.10 9.98
C ALA A 44 8.84 -18.10 8.67
N GLN A 45 8.52 -18.99 7.72
CA GLN A 45 9.20 -19.05 6.45
C GLN A 45 8.83 -17.84 5.58
N LEU A 46 7.54 -17.59 5.43
CA LEU A 46 7.01 -16.43 4.71
C LEU A 46 7.58 -15.13 5.28
N ARG A 47 7.60 -15.01 6.60
CA ARG A 47 8.15 -13.84 7.29
C ARG A 47 9.62 -13.60 6.97
N ARG A 48 10.45 -14.65 6.99
CA ARG A 48 11.88 -14.53 6.68
C ARG A 48 12.13 -14.15 5.23
N GLU A 49 11.40 -14.74 4.31
CA GLU A 49 11.53 -14.45 2.88
C GLU A 49 11.15 -12.98 2.58
N GLU A 50 10.07 -12.51 3.14
CA GLU A 50 9.64 -11.14 2.94
C GLU A 50 10.58 -10.13 3.61
N LEU A 51 11.08 -10.41 4.81
CA LEU A 51 12.10 -9.59 5.46
C LEU A 51 13.37 -9.49 4.62
N ALA A 52 13.83 -10.60 4.06
CA ALA A 52 14.99 -10.63 3.18
C ALA A 52 14.77 -9.76 1.95
N ARG A 53 13.61 -9.85 1.32
CA ARG A 53 13.23 -9.01 0.18
C ARG A 53 13.20 -7.53 0.53
N CYS A 54 12.57 -7.17 1.63
CA CYS A 54 12.49 -5.79 2.12
C CYS A 54 13.87 -5.22 2.48
N THR A 55 14.79 -6.04 2.95
CA THR A 55 16.15 -5.64 3.31
C THR A 55 17.05 -5.50 2.08
N ALA A 56 16.82 -6.29 1.04
CA ALA A 56 17.59 -6.24 -0.19
C ALA A 56 17.37 -4.94 -0.97
N ASP A 57 16.17 -4.36 -0.90
CA ASP A 57 15.84 -3.09 -1.56
C ASP A 57 15.12 -2.13 -0.60
N PRO A 58 15.83 -1.55 0.37
CA PRO A 58 15.23 -0.66 1.35
C PRO A 58 14.74 0.66 0.76
N GLY A 59 15.27 1.07 -0.39
CA GLY A 59 14.91 2.34 -1.04
C GLY A 59 13.49 2.33 -1.60
N SER A 60 13.13 1.29 -2.35
CA SER A 60 11.82 1.19 -3.00
C SER A 60 10.77 0.46 -2.15
N LEU A 61 11.19 -0.49 -1.31
CA LEU A 61 10.29 -1.37 -0.56
C LEU A 61 10.04 -0.96 0.89
N LYS A 62 10.79 0.02 1.41
CA LYS A 62 10.73 0.42 2.82
C LYS A 62 9.32 0.75 3.31
N SER A 63 8.52 1.40 2.47
CA SER A 63 7.16 1.82 2.78
C SER A 63 6.08 0.95 2.14
N SER A 64 6.44 -0.16 1.48
CA SER A 64 5.44 -1.09 0.98
C SER A 64 4.64 -1.69 2.12
N ALA A 65 3.35 -1.95 1.88
CA ALA A 65 2.46 -2.45 2.92
C ALA A 65 2.92 -3.81 3.47
N ASP A 66 3.43 -4.70 2.63
CA ASP A 66 3.99 -5.98 3.06
C ASP A 66 5.24 -5.81 3.93
N CYS A 67 6.13 -4.90 3.57
CA CYS A 67 7.32 -4.62 4.37
C CYS A 67 6.99 -4.00 5.73
N VAL A 68 5.97 -3.16 5.81
CA VAL A 68 5.47 -2.64 7.09
C VAL A 68 4.89 -3.76 7.94
N ASN A 69 4.05 -4.59 7.37
CA ASN A 69 3.39 -5.70 8.07
C ASN A 69 4.39 -6.76 8.56
N VAL A 70 5.36 -7.13 7.74
CA VAL A 70 6.36 -8.15 8.12
C VAL A 70 7.28 -7.66 9.24
N ARG A 71 7.66 -6.40 9.24
CA ARG A 71 8.45 -5.81 10.34
C ARG A 71 7.67 -5.74 11.64
N GLU A 72 6.38 -5.44 11.57
CA GLU A 72 5.52 -5.45 12.75
C GLU A 72 5.34 -6.87 13.29
N ALA A 73 5.16 -7.85 12.40
CA ALA A 73 5.09 -9.25 12.79
C ALA A 73 6.39 -9.71 13.47
N GLU A 74 7.55 -9.38 12.92
CA GLU A 74 8.84 -9.72 13.51
C GLU A 74 9.03 -9.11 14.89
N ARG A 75 8.66 -7.84 15.04
CA ARG A 75 8.69 -7.17 16.34
C ARG A 75 7.78 -7.85 17.36
N SER A 76 6.56 -8.18 16.96
CA SER A 76 5.57 -8.83 17.83
C SER A 76 6.03 -10.22 18.28
N VAL A 77 6.59 -11.01 17.37
CA VAL A 77 7.13 -12.34 17.70
C VAL A 77 8.34 -12.22 18.63
N GLY A 78 9.25 -11.28 18.37
CA GLY A 78 10.41 -11.04 19.21
C GLY A 78 10.03 -10.62 20.64
N VAL A 79 9.07 -9.71 20.80
CA VAL A 79 8.57 -9.30 22.12
C VAL A 79 7.82 -10.43 22.82
N GLY A 80 7.06 -11.25 22.10
CA GLY A 80 6.40 -12.45 22.66
C GLY A 80 7.41 -13.39 23.30
N SER A 81 8.51 -13.67 22.62
CA SER A 81 9.61 -14.50 23.15
C SER A 81 10.27 -13.94 24.40
N LEU A 82 10.36 -12.62 24.50
CA LEU A 82 10.93 -11.97 25.69
C LEU A 82 10.05 -12.10 26.94
N ARG A 83 8.75 -12.25 26.77
CA ARG A 83 7.83 -12.46 27.90
C ARG A 83 7.96 -13.82 28.54
N ASP A 84 8.46 -14.79 27.79
CA ASP A 84 8.65 -16.18 28.24
C ASP A 84 10.03 -16.41 28.87
N LEU A 85 10.88 -15.40 28.90
CA LEU A 85 12.19 -15.49 29.52
C LEU A 85 12.05 -15.59 31.02
N THR A 86 12.63 -16.64 31.59
CA THR A 86 12.77 -16.74 33.04
C THR A 86 13.58 -15.56 33.57
N PRO A 87 13.10 -14.83 34.59
CA PRO A 87 13.87 -13.74 35.19
C PRO A 87 15.27 -14.20 35.56
N LEU A 88 16.28 -13.48 35.05
CA LEU A 88 17.66 -13.70 35.45
C LEU A 88 17.79 -13.44 36.96
N ARG A 89 18.05 -14.51 37.71
CA ARG A 89 18.44 -14.38 39.09
C ARG A 89 19.90 -13.87 39.14
N LEU A 90 20.04 -12.61 39.44
CA LEU A 90 21.34 -12.10 39.74
C LEU A 90 21.87 -12.83 41.00
N PRO A 91 23.11 -13.33 41.00
CA PRO A 91 23.70 -13.88 42.21
C PRO A 91 23.69 -12.80 43.27
N GLU A 92 23.06 -13.11 44.41
CA GLU A 92 23.11 -12.22 45.56
C GLU A 92 24.58 -11.95 45.92
N SER A 93 24.98 -10.70 45.81
CA SER A 93 26.27 -10.27 46.27
C SER A 93 26.34 -10.53 47.77
N LYS A 94 27.03 -11.59 48.13
CA LYS A 94 27.39 -11.78 49.56
C LYS A 94 28.22 -10.59 50.02
N LYS A 95 27.64 -9.81 50.86
CA LYS A 95 28.40 -8.85 51.65
C LYS A 95 29.29 -9.57 52.66
#